data_03d255c09d1f15a2523456a679bcdaeb
#
_entry.id   03d255c09d1f15a2523456a679bcdaeb
#
_cell.length_a   1.000
_cell.length_b   1.000
_cell.length_c   1.000
_cell.angle_alpha   90.00
_cell.angle_beta   90.00
_cell.angle_gamma   90.00
#
_symmetry.space_group_name_H-M   'P 1'
#
loop_
_entity.id
_entity.type
_entity.pdbx_description
1 polymer ?
#
loop_
_entity_poly.entity_id
_entity_poly.type
_entity_poly.pdbx_seq_one_letter_code
_entity_poly.pdbx_strand_id
1 'polypeptide(L)'
;MFHAVNRLTLKWSQRSSGNAMSRILIIYHSQTGNTEKMAWAVADGARFIENTEVVLKRAQDTTLDDLLGAAGLAIGTPENFGYMSGMVKDFFDRTYYPAGDKVFRKPYVVFISAGNDGTGALKAVERIALGYKFKMVYDPVISKGKLTDDDLAKCRELGSTLAAGCQAGIY
;
A
#
# COMPACT_ATOMS: atom_id res chain seq x y z
N MET A 1 -2.36 -42.68 53.95
CA MET A 1 -1.47 -41.64 53.43
C MET A 1 -1.52 -41.69 51.92
N PHE A 2 -2.38 -40.91 51.25
CA PHE A 2 -2.44 -40.82 49.81
C PHE A 2 -2.22 -39.37 49.43
N HIS A 3 -1.10 -39.15 48.69
CA HIS A 3 -0.73 -37.83 48.15
C HIS A 3 -1.64 -37.50 46.95
N ALA A 4 -2.36 -36.41 47.07
CA ALA A 4 -3.12 -35.84 45.96
C ALA A 4 -2.16 -35.13 45.00
N VAL A 5 -2.01 -35.68 43.80
CA VAL A 5 -1.27 -35.04 42.70
C VAL A 5 -2.19 -33.99 42.09
N ASN A 6 -1.85 -32.74 42.31
CA ASN A 6 -2.54 -31.59 41.81
C ASN A 6 -2.23 -31.43 40.28
N ARG A 7 -3.18 -31.85 39.40
CA ARG A 7 -3.08 -31.62 37.99
C ARG A 7 -3.39 -30.15 37.66
N LEU A 8 -2.35 -29.34 37.55
CA LEU A 8 -2.42 -28.05 36.91
C LEU A 8 -2.69 -28.25 35.42
N THR A 9 -3.95 -28.21 35.06
CA THR A 9 -4.37 -28.08 33.65
C THR A 9 -4.01 -26.67 33.19
N LEU A 10 -2.91 -26.54 32.52
CA LEU A 10 -2.57 -25.37 31.70
C LEU A 10 -3.67 -25.24 30.61
N LYS A 11 -4.67 -24.39 30.86
CA LYS A 11 -5.54 -23.89 29.82
C LYS A 11 -4.71 -23.04 28.87
N TRP A 12 -4.20 -23.62 27.82
CA TRP A 12 -3.80 -22.86 26.64
C TRP A 12 -5.08 -22.24 26.11
N SER A 13 -5.29 -20.96 26.42
CA SER A 13 -6.24 -20.12 25.75
C SER A 13 -5.82 -20.11 24.27
N GLN A 14 -6.48 -20.93 23.46
CA GLN A 14 -6.46 -20.75 22.02
C GLN A 14 -7.09 -19.38 21.78
N ARG A 15 -6.25 -18.35 21.66
CA ARG A 15 -6.64 -17.17 20.92
C ARG A 15 -6.90 -17.66 19.51
N SER A 16 -8.15 -17.91 19.19
CA SER A 16 -8.62 -17.90 17.83
C SER A 16 -8.35 -16.46 17.33
N SER A 17 -7.17 -16.25 16.78
CA SER A 17 -6.92 -15.13 15.89
C SER A 17 -7.82 -15.37 14.67
N GLY A 18 -9.06 -14.96 14.76
CA GLY A 18 -9.84 -14.70 13.57
C GLY A 18 -8.98 -13.75 12.77
N ASN A 19 -8.44 -14.24 11.66
CA ASN A 19 -7.49 -13.51 10.84
C ASN A 19 -8.22 -12.27 10.33
N ALA A 20 -8.03 -11.12 11.02
CA ALA A 20 -8.67 -9.88 10.66
C ALA A 20 -8.23 -9.52 9.24
N MET A 21 -9.18 -9.14 8.39
CA MET A 21 -8.89 -8.74 7.02
C MET A 21 -8.00 -7.50 7.02
N SER A 22 -6.85 -7.58 6.37
CA SER A 22 -5.99 -6.43 6.11
C SER A 22 -6.51 -5.68 4.89
N ARG A 23 -6.82 -4.40 5.05
CA ARG A 23 -7.24 -3.55 3.93
C ARG A 23 -6.03 -2.90 3.28
N ILE A 24 -5.84 -3.15 1.99
CA ILE A 24 -4.81 -2.51 1.16
C ILE A 24 -5.49 -1.46 0.28
N LEU A 25 -5.10 -0.20 0.47
CA LEU A 25 -5.55 0.92 -0.35
C LEU A 25 -4.56 1.16 -1.48
N ILE A 26 -5.04 1.10 -2.71
CA ILE A 26 -4.27 1.42 -3.92
C ILE A 26 -4.88 2.68 -4.51
N ILE A 27 -4.14 3.77 -4.45
CA ILE A 27 -4.53 5.05 -5.06
C ILE A 27 -3.71 5.27 -6.33
N TYR A 28 -4.35 5.81 -7.36
CA TYR A 28 -3.63 6.13 -8.59
C TYR A 28 -4.27 7.28 -9.36
N HIS A 29 -3.46 7.90 -10.22
CA HIS A 29 -3.93 8.73 -11.31
C HIS A 29 -3.36 8.22 -12.62
N SER A 30 -4.12 8.33 -13.71
CA SER A 30 -3.67 7.95 -15.04
C SER A 30 -4.34 8.82 -16.10
N GLN A 31 -3.57 9.32 -17.06
CA GLN A 31 -4.07 10.04 -18.23
C GLN A 31 -4.19 9.13 -19.46
N THR A 32 -3.15 8.35 -19.72
CA THR A 32 -3.02 7.52 -20.93
C THR A 32 -3.27 6.03 -20.69
N GLY A 33 -3.52 5.63 -19.45
CA GLY A 33 -3.84 4.27 -19.06
C GLY A 33 -2.66 3.43 -18.55
N ASN A 34 -1.40 3.87 -18.67
CA ASN A 34 -0.27 3.08 -18.21
C ASN A 34 -0.28 2.89 -16.68
N THR A 35 -0.38 3.97 -15.93
CA THR A 35 -0.45 3.89 -14.46
C THR A 35 -1.68 3.09 -14.00
N GLU A 36 -2.80 3.18 -14.71
CA GLU A 36 -4.00 2.40 -14.41
C GLU A 36 -3.77 0.89 -14.58
N LYS A 37 -3.11 0.47 -15.67
CA LYS A 37 -2.74 -0.94 -15.88
C LYS A 37 -1.79 -1.44 -14.77
N MET A 38 -0.83 -0.61 -14.36
CA MET A 38 0.04 -0.92 -13.22
C MET A 38 -0.76 -1.06 -11.92
N ALA A 39 -1.72 -0.16 -11.67
CA ALA A 39 -2.58 -0.20 -10.49
C ALA A 39 -3.43 -1.49 -10.41
N TRP A 40 -3.98 -1.92 -11.55
CA TRP A 40 -4.67 -3.21 -11.63
C TRP A 40 -3.73 -4.39 -11.34
N ALA A 41 -2.52 -4.38 -11.87
CA ALA A 41 -1.53 -5.42 -11.60
C ALA A 41 -1.13 -5.47 -10.10
N VAL A 42 -0.94 -4.31 -9.46
CA VAL A 42 -0.72 -4.22 -8.00
C VAL A 42 -1.91 -4.80 -7.24
N ALA A 43 -3.14 -4.46 -7.66
CA ALA A 43 -4.36 -4.98 -7.05
C ALA A 43 -4.48 -6.50 -7.18
N ASP A 44 -4.16 -7.05 -8.35
CA ASP A 44 -4.19 -8.49 -8.59
C ASP A 44 -3.19 -9.22 -7.68
N GLY A 45 -1.97 -8.68 -7.55
CA GLY A 45 -0.97 -9.22 -6.63
C GLY A 45 -1.43 -9.19 -5.16
N ALA A 46 -2.01 -8.07 -4.72
CA ALA A 46 -2.52 -7.96 -3.36
C ALA A 46 -3.70 -8.91 -3.07
N ARG A 47 -4.61 -9.11 -4.03
CA ARG A 47 -5.74 -10.05 -3.91
C ARG A 47 -5.32 -11.50 -3.80
N PHE A 48 -4.14 -11.85 -4.26
CA PHE A 48 -3.60 -13.21 -4.14
C PHE A 48 -3.29 -13.61 -2.69
N ILE A 49 -3.17 -12.65 -1.80
CA ILE A 49 -2.91 -12.87 -0.37
C ILE A 49 -4.24 -13.05 0.36
N GLU A 50 -4.40 -14.19 1.02
CA GLU A 50 -5.60 -14.52 1.79
C GLU A 50 -5.88 -13.46 2.88
N ASN A 51 -7.14 -13.28 3.21
CA ASN A 51 -7.62 -12.29 4.20
C ASN A 51 -7.18 -10.85 3.89
N THR A 52 -7.12 -10.51 2.61
CA THR A 52 -6.81 -9.16 2.13
C THR A 52 -8.02 -8.56 1.43
N GLU A 53 -8.48 -7.41 1.90
CA GLU A 53 -9.43 -6.54 1.20
C GLU A 53 -8.64 -5.52 0.37
N VAL A 54 -8.88 -5.47 -0.93
CA VAL A 54 -8.22 -4.53 -1.83
C VAL A 54 -9.19 -3.43 -2.25
N VAL A 55 -8.84 -2.20 -1.90
CA VAL A 55 -9.56 -0.98 -2.30
C VAL A 55 -8.72 -0.26 -3.35
N LEU A 56 -9.15 -0.32 -4.60
CA LEU A 56 -8.51 0.34 -5.74
C LEU A 56 -9.33 1.58 -6.12
N LYS A 57 -8.75 2.77 -5.99
CA LYS A 57 -9.43 4.04 -6.29
C LYS A 57 -8.54 5.01 -7.05
N ARG A 58 -9.18 5.85 -7.87
CA ARG A 58 -8.51 7.04 -8.40
C ARG A 58 -8.25 8.03 -7.27
N ALA A 59 -7.13 8.74 -7.34
CA ALA A 59 -6.71 9.66 -6.28
C ALA A 59 -7.76 10.72 -5.95
N GLN A 60 -8.44 11.26 -6.95
CA GLN A 60 -9.52 12.25 -6.76
C GLN A 60 -10.74 11.70 -6.02
N ASP A 61 -10.99 10.39 -6.12
CA ASP A 61 -12.16 9.72 -5.51
C ASP A 61 -11.82 9.09 -4.14
N THR A 62 -10.57 9.17 -3.74
CA THR A 62 -10.07 8.60 -2.49
C THR A 62 -10.29 9.57 -1.33
N THR A 63 -10.83 9.07 -0.23
CA THR A 63 -11.20 9.86 0.95
C THR A 63 -10.20 9.71 2.09
N LEU A 64 -10.33 10.56 3.11
CA LEU A 64 -9.61 10.40 4.37
C LEU A 64 -9.93 9.06 5.05
N ASP A 65 -11.19 8.63 5.03
CA ASP A 65 -11.60 7.37 5.67
C ASP A 65 -10.98 6.15 4.98
N ASP A 66 -10.82 6.19 3.65
CA ASP A 66 -10.08 5.17 2.92
C ASP A 66 -8.63 5.06 3.43
N LEU A 67 -7.97 6.21 3.61
CA LEU A 67 -6.59 6.27 4.11
C LEU A 67 -6.49 5.77 5.57
N LEU A 68 -7.39 6.22 6.43
CA LEU A 68 -7.39 5.82 7.85
C LEU A 68 -7.65 4.33 8.02
N GLY A 69 -8.59 3.77 7.27
CA GLY A 69 -8.98 2.36 7.34
C GLY A 69 -7.98 1.38 6.70
N ALA A 70 -6.98 1.87 5.96
CA ALA A 70 -6.01 1.02 5.30
C ALA A 70 -4.91 0.54 6.24
N ALA A 71 -4.54 -0.74 6.14
CA ALA A 71 -3.35 -1.30 6.79
C ALA A 71 -2.07 -0.97 6.01
N GLY A 72 -2.16 -0.85 4.69
CA GLY A 72 -1.07 -0.49 3.79
C GLY A 72 -1.54 0.33 2.59
N LEU A 73 -0.63 1.09 2.00
CA LEU A 73 -0.92 2.04 0.91
C LEU A 73 -0.01 1.78 -0.28
N ALA A 74 -0.58 1.61 -1.48
CA ALA A 74 0.15 1.65 -2.75
C ALA A 74 -0.20 2.94 -3.49
N ILE A 75 0.81 3.69 -3.93
CA ILE A 75 0.67 5.00 -4.55
C ILE A 75 1.14 4.92 -5.99
N GLY A 76 0.23 5.13 -6.94
CA GLY A 76 0.48 5.13 -8.37
C GLY A 76 0.37 6.52 -8.99
N THR A 77 1.41 6.96 -9.70
CA THR A 77 1.39 8.24 -10.40
C THR A 77 2.12 8.15 -11.73
N PRO A 78 1.64 8.85 -12.76
CA PRO A 78 2.53 9.17 -13.89
C PRO A 78 3.51 10.25 -13.44
N GLU A 79 4.68 10.29 -14.10
CA GLU A 79 5.56 11.45 -14.00
C GLU A 79 5.11 12.52 -14.98
N ASN A 80 4.64 13.64 -14.47
CA ASN A 80 4.26 14.81 -15.24
C ASN A 80 5.21 15.97 -14.92
N PHE A 81 5.94 16.46 -15.92
CA PHE A 81 6.89 17.56 -15.76
C PHE A 81 7.92 17.33 -14.62
N GLY A 82 8.42 16.11 -14.48
CA GLY A 82 9.37 15.76 -13.43
C GLY A 82 8.79 15.73 -12.01
N TYR A 83 7.46 15.57 -11.89
CA TYR A 83 6.72 15.58 -10.62
C TYR A 83 5.59 14.55 -10.63
N MET A 84 5.01 14.27 -9.46
CA MET A 84 3.78 13.46 -9.39
C MET A 84 2.61 14.19 -10.06
N SER A 85 1.57 13.46 -10.45
CA SER A 85 0.36 14.07 -11.00
C SER A 85 -0.35 14.97 -9.98
N GLY A 86 -1.02 16.02 -10.47
CA GLY A 86 -1.79 16.93 -9.63
C GLY A 86 -2.88 16.25 -8.81
N MET A 87 -3.53 15.20 -9.34
CA MET A 87 -4.57 14.46 -8.60
C MET A 87 -4.01 13.67 -7.42
N VAL A 88 -2.80 13.11 -7.52
CA VAL A 88 -2.13 12.45 -6.40
C VAL A 88 -1.69 13.50 -5.37
N LYS A 89 -1.20 14.66 -5.83
CA LYS A 89 -0.86 15.78 -4.93
C LYS A 89 -2.10 16.31 -4.19
N ASP A 90 -3.22 16.45 -4.88
CA ASP A 90 -4.50 16.87 -4.29
C ASP A 90 -4.97 15.91 -3.18
N PHE A 91 -4.86 14.58 -3.41
CA PHE A 91 -5.16 13.60 -2.38
C PHE A 91 -4.33 13.85 -1.11
N PHE A 92 -3.04 14.07 -1.26
CA PHE A 92 -2.17 14.38 -0.13
C PHE A 92 -2.57 15.69 0.56
N ASP A 93 -2.83 16.73 -0.19
CA ASP A 93 -3.22 18.03 0.39
C ASP A 93 -4.51 17.94 1.20
N ARG A 94 -5.51 17.22 0.68
CA ARG A 94 -6.80 17.04 1.36
C ARG A 94 -6.71 16.18 2.62
N THR A 95 -5.77 15.25 2.69
CA THR A 95 -5.73 14.27 3.77
C THR A 95 -4.63 14.52 4.81
N TYR A 96 -3.65 15.38 4.53
CA TYR A 96 -2.49 15.59 5.40
C TYR A 96 -2.86 16.04 6.82
N TYR A 97 -3.49 17.19 6.93
CA TYR A 97 -3.83 17.75 8.25
C TYR A 97 -4.87 16.91 9.00
N PRO A 98 -5.97 16.46 8.38
CA PRO A 98 -6.96 15.67 9.09
C PRO A 98 -6.51 14.24 9.44
N ALA A 99 -5.54 13.68 8.72
CA ALA A 99 -4.95 12.38 9.08
C ALA A 99 -4.10 12.48 10.36
N GLY A 100 -3.30 13.53 10.49
CA GLY A 100 -2.43 13.74 11.64
C GLY A 100 -1.56 12.51 11.96
N ASP A 101 -1.39 12.21 13.24
CA ASP A 101 -0.59 11.04 13.67
C ASP A 101 -1.32 9.68 13.54
N LYS A 102 -2.58 9.65 13.09
CA LYS A 102 -3.36 8.40 12.93
C LYS A 102 -2.78 7.47 11.86
N VAL A 103 -1.92 7.97 11.01
CA VAL A 103 -1.28 7.22 9.92
C VAL A 103 0.23 7.03 10.14
N PHE A 104 0.69 7.27 11.36
CA PHE A 104 2.10 7.12 11.73
C PHE A 104 2.64 5.73 11.38
N ARG A 105 3.78 5.69 10.69
CA ARG A 105 4.43 4.48 10.19
C ARG A 105 3.58 3.58 9.29
N LYS A 106 2.49 4.10 8.70
CA LYS A 106 1.70 3.33 7.73
C LYS A 106 2.62 2.83 6.61
N PRO A 107 2.68 1.51 6.35
CA PRO A 107 3.52 0.96 5.28
C PRO A 107 3.01 1.43 3.93
N TYR A 108 3.94 1.82 3.04
CA TYR A 108 3.58 2.20 1.68
C TYR A 108 4.59 1.71 0.65
N VAL A 109 4.13 1.59 -0.58
CA VAL A 109 4.90 1.29 -1.78
C VAL A 109 4.51 2.25 -2.90
N VAL A 110 5.36 2.39 -3.92
CA VAL A 110 5.17 3.33 -5.03
C VAL A 110 5.33 2.63 -6.37
N PHE A 111 4.47 2.98 -7.34
CA PHE A 111 4.62 2.59 -8.73
C PHE A 111 4.40 3.79 -9.65
N ILE A 112 5.26 3.92 -10.66
CA ILE A 112 5.33 5.12 -11.52
C ILE A 112 5.41 4.70 -12.98
N SER A 113 4.63 5.36 -13.83
CA SER A 113 4.84 5.34 -15.29
C SER A 113 5.46 6.66 -15.73
N ALA A 114 6.56 6.60 -16.47
CA ALA A 114 7.30 7.79 -16.89
C ALA A 114 7.72 7.73 -18.35
N GLY A 115 7.73 8.87 -19.00
CA GLY A 115 8.35 9.03 -20.34
C GLY A 115 9.88 9.11 -20.25
N ASN A 116 10.37 9.65 -19.15
CA ASN A 116 11.82 9.77 -18.83
C ASN A 116 12.24 8.73 -17.78
N ASP A 117 12.82 9.18 -16.67
CA ASP A 117 13.38 8.28 -15.66
C ASP A 117 12.46 8.03 -14.45
N GLY A 118 11.42 8.82 -14.24
CA GLY A 118 10.46 8.69 -13.13
C GLY A 118 10.98 9.19 -11.78
N THR A 119 12.23 9.64 -11.72
CA THR A 119 12.88 10.00 -10.45
C THR A 119 12.28 11.25 -9.80
N GLY A 120 11.82 12.20 -10.60
CA GLY A 120 11.18 13.42 -10.09
C GLY A 120 9.85 13.12 -9.39
N ALA A 121 9.02 12.26 -9.99
CA ALA A 121 7.78 11.83 -9.37
C ALA A 121 8.03 11.02 -8.08
N LEU A 122 9.01 10.11 -8.10
CA LEU A 122 9.38 9.33 -6.91
C LEU A 122 9.79 10.25 -5.75
N LYS A 123 10.76 11.14 -5.98
CA LYS A 123 11.24 12.10 -4.96
C LYS A 123 10.10 12.97 -4.41
N ALA A 124 9.16 13.36 -5.26
CA ALA A 124 8.01 14.15 -4.85
C ALA A 124 7.08 13.35 -3.91
N VAL A 125 6.77 12.09 -4.23
CA VAL A 125 5.98 11.20 -3.36
C VAL A 125 6.71 10.94 -2.05
N GLU A 126 7.98 10.57 -2.08
CA GLU A 126 8.81 10.30 -0.88
C GLU A 126 8.85 11.50 0.07
N ARG A 127 9.03 12.72 -0.48
CA ARG A 127 9.05 13.94 0.33
C ARG A 127 7.76 14.16 1.09
N ILE A 128 6.62 13.90 0.46
CA ILE A 128 5.31 14.04 1.12
C ILE A 128 5.09 12.89 2.11
N ALA A 129 5.41 11.66 1.73
CA ALA A 129 5.32 10.49 2.59
C ALA A 129 6.14 10.66 3.89
N LEU A 130 7.29 11.32 3.81
CA LEU A 130 8.10 11.68 4.98
C LEU A 130 7.32 12.63 5.91
N GLY A 131 6.58 13.60 5.37
CA GLY A 131 5.72 14.49 6.16
C GLY A 131 4.61 13.73 6.90
N TYR A 132 4.00 12.72 6.27
CA TYR A 132 3.05 11.80 6.90
C TYR A 132 3.71 10.82 7.88
N LYS A 133 5.04 10.75 7.90
CA LYS A 133 5.79 9.72 8.64
C LYS A 133 5.44 8.29 8.19
N PHE A 134 5.11 8.09 6.92
CA PHE A 134 4.91 6.77 6.32
C PHE A 134 6.22 5.98 6.27
N LYS A 135 6.13 4.67 6.19
CA LYS A 135 7.29 3.77 6.08
C LYS A 135 7.30 3.08 4.71
N MET A 136 8.26 3.41 3.85
CA MET A 136 8.46 2.65 2.61
C MET A 136 8.92 1.24 2.95
N VAL A 137 8.26 0.23 2.38
CA VAL A 137 8.49 -1.17 2.74
C VAL A 137 9.00 -2.04 1.61
N TYR A 138 9.06 -1.51 0.39
CA TYR A 138 9.62 -2.20 -0.76
C TYR A 138 10.11 -1.18 -1.81
N ASP A 139 11.04 -1.61 -2.69
CA ASP A 139 11.57 -0.76 -3.74
C ASP A 139 10.47 -0.32 -4.71
N PRO A 140 10.50 0.92 -5.20
CA PRO A 140 9.51 1.42 -6.14
C PRO A 140 9.61 0.74 -7.50
N VAL A 141 8.47 0.53 -8.16
CA VAL A 141 8.41 0.07 -9.54
C VAL A 141 8.28 1.28 -10.47
N ILE A 142 9.27 1.51 -11.34
CA ILE A 142 9.25 2.58 -12.34
C ILE A 142 9.28 1.96 -13.74
N SER A 143 8.16 2.09 -14.46
CA SER A 143 8.06 1.73 -15.88
C SER A 143 8.42 2.94 -16.73
N LYS A 144 9.35 2.76 -17.67
CA LYS A 144 9.85 3.83 -18.54
C LYS A 144 9.40 3.61 -20.00
N GLY A 145 8.72 4.59 -20.53
CA GLY A 145 8.22 4.53 -21.91
C GLY A 145 7.04 3.58 -22.07
N LYS A 146 7.16 2.59 -22.96
CA LYS A 146 6.10 1.61 -23.19
C LYS A 146 6.06 0.59 -22.05
N LEU A 147 4.89 0.43 -21.46
CA LEU A 147 4.64 -0.57 -20.42
C LEU A 147 4.86 -1.99 -20.94
N THR A 148 5.62 -2.80 -20.20
CA THR A 148 5.97 -4.17 -20.54
C THR A 148 5.30 -5.19 -19.61
N ASP A 149 5.28 -6.47 -20.01
CA ASP A 149 4.79 -7.55 -19.15
C ASP A 149 5.65 -7.74 -17.90
N ASP A 150 6.97 -7.45 -17.97
CA ASP A 150 7.88 -7.46 -16.84
C ASP A 150 7.53 -6.37 -15.82
N ASP A 151 7.20 -5.16 -16.29
CA ASP A 151 6.72 -4.09 -15.41
C ASP A 151 5.43 -4.50 -14.68
N LEU A 152 4.51 -5.15 -15.36
CA LEU A 152 3.28 -5.65 -14.76
C LEU A 152 3.53 -6.80 -13.77
N ALA A 153 4.50 -7.68 -14.05
CA ALA A 153 4.92 -8.72 -13.13
C ALA A 153 5.50 -8.13 -11.83
N LYS A 154 6.36 -7.11 -11.95
CA LYS A 154 6.90 -6.37 -10.80
C LYS A 154 5.80 -5.65 -10.00
N CYS A 155 4.80 -5.11 -10.68
CA CYS A 155 3.63 -4.51 -10.01
C CYS A 155 2.84 -5.55 -9.22
N ARG A 156 2.62 -6.76 -9.75
CA ARG A 156 1.98 -7.86 -8.99
C ARG A 156 2.79 -8.24 -7.76
N GLU A 157 4.11 -8.38 -7.91
CA GLU A 157 5.01 -8.63 -6.79
C GLU A 157 4.94 -7.54 -5.72
N LEU A 158 4.95 -6.27 -6.14
CA LEU A 158 4.79 -5.11 -5.25
C LEU A 158 3.51 -5.21 -4.40
N GLY A 159 2.39 -5.52 -5.05
CA GLY A 159 1.10 -5.66 -4.37
C GLY A 159 1.05 -6.84 -3.41
N SER A 160 1.54 -8.00 -3.82
CA SER A 160 1.58 -9.20 -2.97
C SER A 160 2.50 -9.02 -1.76
N THR A 161 3.66 -8.39 -1.95
CA THR A 161 4.61 -8.11 -0.85
C THR A 161 4.01 -7.16 0.18
N LEU A 162 3.40 -6.05 -0.26
CA LEU A 162 2.71 -5.12 0.65
C LEU A 162 1.61 -5.84 1.45
N ALA A 163 0.74 -6.58 0.75
CA ALA A 163 -0.38 -7.28 1.38
C ALA A 163 0.10 -8.35 2.37
N ALA A 164 1.08 -9.17 1.99
CA ALA A 164 1.63 -10.21 2.86
C ALA A 164 2.27 -9.63 4.12
N GLY A 165 3.05 -8.55 4.00
CA GLY A 165 3.67 -7.90 5.14
C GLY A 165 2.66 -7.26 6.10
N CYS A 166 1.61 -6.62 5.57
CA CYS A 166 0.51 -6.10 6.37
C CYS A 166 -0.26 -7.22 7.08
N GLN A 167 -0.58 -8.30 6.37
CA GLN A 167 -1.30 -9.45 6.92
C GLN A 167 -0.50 -10.17 8.03
N ALA A 168 0.80 -10.26 7.87
CA ALA A 168 1.70 -10.87 8.84
C ALA A 168 2.09 -9.93 10.01
N GLY A 169 1.71 -8.64 9.97
CA GLY A 169 2.08 -7.65 10.98
C GLY A 169 3.58 -7.37 11.04
N ILE A 170 4.28 -7.44 9.89
CA ILE A 170 5.74 -7.24 9.80
C ILE A 170 6.11 -5.76 9.75
N TYR A 171 5.24 -4.89 9.28
CA TYR A 171 5.50 -3.46 9.02
C TYR A 171 5.16 -2.53 10.17
#